data_d6f338104e18fc12ed4f2eaa68fd6558
#
_entry.id   d6f338104e18fc12ed4f2eaa68fd6558
#
_cell.length_a   1.000
_cell.length_b   1.000
_cell.length_c   1.000
_cell.angle_alpha   90.00
_cell.angle_beta   90.00
_cell.angle_gamma   90.00
#
_symmetry.space_group_name_H-M   'P 1'
#
loop_
_entity.id
_entity.type
_entity.pdbx_description
1 polymer ?
#
loop_
_entity_poly.entity_id
_entity_poly.type
_entity_poly.pdbx_seq_one_letter_code
_entity_poly.pdbx_strand_id
1 'polypeptide(L)'
;MIRIQAVQGIRKKIFNTALRIRVFLYFLFRMLRGKLSLKLFSKVIRRLNYFLSHVQHNKFVKIGKQVKIDLYVPGYPSLPFFRTCGKVCISEGTFPCLTALISITSACRFKCRHCYQKHDRGKDIDIDTLVNAVQLLQDKGVTFFNIEGGEPFLAYDRLKKVCEATDDRSEIWVNSTGDSMTDVRLRELKGLGLTAVMFSLHSHDPDEFNSFLGSDRAWD
;
A
#
# COMPACT_ATOMS: atom_id res chain seq x y z
N MET A 1 4.32 -9.79 18.58
CA MET A 1 3.42 -8.63 18.30
C MET A 1 4.25 -7.53 17.61
N ILE A 2 3.84 -7.05 16.44
CA ILE A 2 4.53 -5.93 15.75
C ILE A 2 4.12 -4.64 16.45
N ARG A 3 5.10 -3.90 16.98
CA ARG A 3 4.84 -2.62 17.64
C ARG A 3 4.73 -1.50 16.59
N ILE A 4 3.60 -0.83 16.56
CA ILE A 4 3.36 0.37 15.74
C ILE A 4 3.77 1.59 16.58
N GLN A 5 4.60 2.47 16.04
CA GLN A 5 5.09 3.66 16.74
C GLN A 5 5.07 4.89 15.83
N ALA A 6 4.50 5.99 16.32
CA ALA A 6 4.62 7.28 15.65
C ALA A 6 6.08 7.79 15.73
N VAL A 7 6.59 8.28 14.60
CA VAL A 7 7.91 8.94 14.52
C VAL A 7 7.67 10.44 14.50
N GLN A 8 7.96 11.11 15.62
CA GLN A 8 7.63 12.52 15.86
C GLN A 8 8.82 13.34 16.35
N GLY A 9 8.67 14.67 16.36
CA GLY A 9 9.65 15.60 16.92
C GLY A 9 11.02 15.48 16.28
N ILE A 10 12.06 15.51 17.12
CA ILE A 10 13.46 15.44 16.67
C ILE A 10 13.77 14.12 15.95
N ARG A 11 13.16 13.00 16.37
CA ARG A 11 13.35 11.69 15.73
C ARG A 11 12.88 11.71 14.27
N LYS A 12 11.76 12.39 13.98
CA LYS A 12 11.24 12.56 12.63
C LYS A 12 12.20 13.41 11.78
N LYS A 13 12.75 14.49 12.33
CA LYS A 13 13.72 15.35 11.63
C LYS A 13 14.98 14.56 11.27
N ILE A 14 15.56 13.83 12.23
CA ILE A 14 16.75 12.99 12.02
C ILE A 14 16.44 11.93 10.96
N PHE A 15 15.31 11.23 11.07
CA PHE A 15 14.91 10.21 10.10
C PHE A 15 14.76 10.79 8.69
N ASN A 16 14.08 11.94 8.54
CA ASN A 16 13.89 12.59 7.24
C ASN A 16 15.23 13.01 6.60
N THR A 17 16.18 13.53 7.40
CA THR A 17 17.52 13.86 6.92
C THR A 17 18.27 12.60 6.47
N ALA A 18 18.25 11.54 7.29
CA ALA A 18 18.89 10.28 6.95
C ALA A 18 18.26 9.62 5.70
N LEU A 19 16.93 9.70 5.56
CA LEU A 19 16.21 9.23 4.38
C LEU A 19 16.69 9.96 3.11
N ARG A 20 16.76 11.31 3.15
CA ARG A 20 17.24 12.13 2.03
C ARG A 20 18.65 11.74 1.61
N ILE A 21 19.57 11.60 2.57
CA ILE A 21 20.95 11.19 2.32
C ILE A 21 20.99 9.81 1.67
N ARG A 22 20.26 8.83 2.21
CA ARG A 22 20.27 7.46 1.69
C ARG A 22 19.68 7.34 0.28
N VAL A 23 18.61 8.06 0.00
CA VAL A 23 18.01 8.05 -1.35
C VAL A 23 18.93 8.80 -2.33
N PHE A 24 19.58 9.89 -1.91
CA PHE A 24 20.62 10.56 -2.70
C PHE A 24 21.76 9.59 -3.04
N LEU A 25 22.32 8.90 -2.05
CA LEU A 25 23.40 7.93 -2.25
C LEU A 25 23.00 6.77 -3.17
N TYR A 26 21.76 6.31 -3.07
CA TYR A 26 21.23 5.29 -3.97
C TYR A 26 21.26 5.73 -5.45
N PHE A 27 20.82 6.95 -5.75
CA PHE A 27 20.88 7.47 -7.12
C PHE A 27 22.28 7.84 -7.56
N LEU A 28 23.13 8.37 -6.67
CA LEU A 28 24.55 8.63 -6.94
C LEU A 28 25.25 7.33 -7.37
N PHE A 29 25.04 6.25 -6.61
CA PHE A 29 25.61 4.95 -6.92
C PHE A 29 25.12 4.38 -8.26
N ARG A 30 23.85 4.58 -8.59
CA ARG A 30 23.33 4.20 -9.93
C ARG A 30 23.98 5.02 -11.04
N MET A 31 24.24 6.29 -10.82
CA MET A 31 24.96 7.16 -11.77
C MET A 31 26.40 6.68 -11.95
N LEU A 32 27.13 6.45 -10.88
CA LEU A 32 28.52 5.96 -10.92
C LEU A 32 28.66 4.60 -11.61
N ARG A 33 27.60 3.76 -11.57
CA ARG A 33 27.54 2.49 -12.29
C ARG A 33 27.06 2.62 -13.74
N GLY A 34 26.97 3.81 -14.28
CA GLY A 34 26.52 4.04 -15.67
C GLY A 34 25.04 3.78 -15.94
N LYS A 35 24.23 3.51 -14.87
CA LYS A 35 22.78 3.26 -15.01
C LYS A 35 21.94 4.54 -15.04
N LEU A 36 22.56 5.70 -14.92
CA LEU A 36 21.93 7.00 -14.93
C LEU A 36 22.91 8.04 -15.46
N SER A 37 22.51 8.83 -16.47
CA SER A 37 23.36 9.92 -16.98
C SER A 37 23.44 11.07 -15.98
N LEU A 38 24.50 11.88 -16.02
CA LEU A 38 24.68 13.05 -15.16
C LEU A 38 23.53 14.06 -15.30
N LYS A 39 23.07 14.29 -16.55
CA LYS A 39 21.91 15.17 -16.82
C LYS A 39 20.64 14.65 -16.14
N LEU A 40 20.39 13.33 -16.22
CA LEU A 40 19.24 12.72 -15.59
C LEU A 40 19.38 12.69 -14.06
N PHE A 41 20.59 12.48 -13.54
CA PHE A 41 20.85 12.53 -12.09
C PHE A 41 20.48 13.88 -11.47
N SER A 42 20.88 15.01 -12.08
CA SER A 42 20.51 16.34 -11.57
C SER A 42 19.00 16.58 -11.57
N LYS A 43 18.29 16.08 -12.61
CA LYS A 43 16.81 16.11 -12.66
C LYS A 43 16.18 15.26 -11.57
N VAL A 44 16.73 14.06 -11.33
CA VAL A 44 16.27 13.13 -10.27
C VAL A 44 16.39 13.79 -8.91
N ILE A 45 17.52 14.39 -8.58
CA ILE A 45 17.74 15.03 -7.27
C ILE A 45 16.78 16.19 -7.02
N ARG A 46 16.49 17.00 -8.05
CA ARG A 46 15.51 18.09 -7.95
C ARG A 46 14.11 17.55 -7.66
N ARG A 47 13.66 16.55 -8.40
CA ARG A 47 12.34 15.93 -8.23
C ARG A 47 12.23 15.19 -6.91
N LEU A 48 13.30 14.52 -6.48
CA LEU A 48 13.34 13.85 -5.18
C LEU A 48 13.20 14.85 -4.03
N ASN A 49 13.92 15.97 -4.08
CA ASN A 49 13.76 17.01 -3.07
C ASN A 49 12.34 17.56 -3.02
N TYR A 50 11.73 17.79 -4.18
CA TYR A 50 10.33 18.19 -4.27
C TYR A 50 9.40 17.15 -3.62
N PHE A 51 9.50 15.89 -4.00
CA PHE A 51 8.71 14.79 -3.43
C PHE A 51 8.86 14.69 -1.91
N LEU A 52 10.10 14.62 -1.42
CA LEU A 52 10.38 14.50 0.01
C LEU A 52 9.98 15.73 0.82
N SER A 53 9.97 16.94 0.21
CA SER A 53 9.47 18.14 0.88
C SER A 53 7.96 18.12 1.09
N HIS A 54 7.20 17.47 0.23
CA HIS A 54 5.75 17.32 0.39
C HIS A 54 5.41 16.27 1.44
N VAL A 55 6.03 15.09 1.38
CA VAL A 55 5.72 14.01 2.34
C VAL A 55 6.27 14.26 3.75
N GLN A 56 7.22 15.19 3.94
CA GLN A 56 7.78 15.48 5.27
C GLN A 56 6.74 15.97 6.29
N HIS A 57 5.61 16.50 5.83
CA HIS A 57 4.54 16.99 6.70
C HIS A 57 3.60 15.87 7.15
N ASN A 58 3.61 14.72 6.48
CA ASN A 58 2.79 13.57 6.83
C ASN A 58 3.17 12.99 8.20
N LYS A 59 2.28 12.20 8.78
CA LYS A 59 2.58 11.39 9.96
C LYS A 59 3.48 10.22 9.56
N PHE A 60 4.65 10.10 10.18
CA PHE A 60 5.54 8.96 9.97
C PHE A 60 5.24 7.88 10.99
N VAL A 61 5.10 6.66 10.53
CA VAL A 61 4.73 5.52 11.38
C VAL A 61 5.72 4.38 11.16
N LYS A 62 6.35 3.93 12.24
CA LYS A 62 7.21 2.75 12.23
C LYS A 62 6.36 1.49 12.41
N ILE A 63 6.48 0.56 11.47
CA ILE A 63 5.81 -0.74 11.47
C ILE A 63 6.90 -1.80 11.31
N GLY A 64 7.20 -2.51 12.37
CA GLY A 64 8.31 -3.48 12.38
C GLY A 64 9.64 -2.82 12.04
N LYS A 65 10.27 -3.24 10.93
CA LYS A 65 11.57 -2.70 10.45
C LYS A 65 11.42 -1.52 9.50
N GLN A 66 10.21 -1.19 9.06
CA GLN A 66 9.95 -0.16 8.07
C GLN A 66 9.34 1.09 8.70
N VAL A 67 9.48 2.24 8.03
CA VAL A 67 8.79 3.49 8.34
C VAL A 67 7.94 3.89 7.14
N LYS A 68 6.64 4.00 7.34
CA LYS A 68 5.70 4.59 6.39
C LYS A 68 5.78 6.10 6.51
N ILE A 69 6.05 6.76 5.41
CA ILE A 69 6.09 8.23 5.30
C ILE A 69 4.84 8.79 4.65
N ASP A 70 4.07 7.92 4.01
CA ASP A 70 2.79 8.18 3.40
C ASP A 70 1.99 6.88 3.32
N LEU A 71 0.66 6.98 3.29
CA LEU A 71 -0.23 5.81 3.30
C LEU A 71 -0.05 4.95 2.04
N TYR A 72 0.06 5.59 0.87
CA TYR A 72 0.11 4.94 -0.43
C TYR A 72 1.53 4.85 -1.02
N VAL A 73 2.55 5.13 -0.22
CA VAL A 73 3.95 4.93 -0.59
C VAL A 73 4.50 3.73 0.17
N PRO A 74 5.21 2.80 -0.49
CA PRO A 74 5.84 1.67 0.19
C PRO A 74 6.69 2.08 1.38
N GLY A 75 6.77 1.22 2.40
CA GLY A 75 7.54 1.48 3.62
C GLY A 75 9.05 1.53 3.36
N TYR A 76 9.75 2.48 3.99
CA TYR A 76 11.20 2.57 3.92
C TYR A 76 11.86 1.83 5.10
N PRO A 77 12.95 1.06 4.90
CA PRO A 77 13.55 0.69 3.62
C PRO A 77 12.86 -0.54 3.00
N SER A 78 12.63 -0.50 1.69
CA SER A 78 12.17 -1.66 0.92
C SER A 78 12.52 -1.50 -0.56
N LEU A 79 12.54 -2.58 -1.31
CA LEU A 79 12.70 -2.53 -2.77
C LEU A 79 11.59 -1.72 -3.44
N PRO A 80 10.29 -1.93 -3.13
CA PRO A 80 9.22 -1.12 -3.68
C PRO A 80 9.39 0.38 -3.42
N PHE A 81 9.87 0.77 -2.23
CA PHE A 81 10.15 2.18 -1.91
C PHE A 81 11.15 2.81 -2.89
N PHE A 82 12.29 2.16 -3.10
CA PHE A 82 13.31 2.68 -4.03
C PHE A 82 12.85 2.66 -5.48
N ARG A 83 12.02 1.70 -5.87
CA ARG A 83 11.37 1.68 -7.19
C ARG A 83 10.41 2.85 -7.35
N THR A 84 9.60 3.16 -6.32
CA THR A 84 8.74 4.35 -6.28
C THR A 84 9.55 5.62 -6.49
N CYS A 85 10.62 5.82 -5.69
CA CYS A 85 11.52 6.96 -5.85
C CYS A 85 12.10 7.04 -7.28
N GLY A 86 12.50 5.91 -7.85
CA GLY A 86 12.99 5.82 -9.22
C GLY A 86 11.96 6.28 -10.23
N LYS A 87 10.73 5.79 -10.13
CA LYS A 87 9.66 6.16 -11.07
C LYS A 87 9.26 7.62 -10.96
N VAL A 88 9.01 8.12 -9.74
CA VAL A 88 8.67 9.54 -9.51
C VAL A 88 9.72 10.48 -10.07
N CYS A 89 10.99 10.11 -9.91
CA CYS A 89 12.09 11.00 -10.25
C CYS A 89 12.54 10.90 -11.72
N ILE A 90 12.39 9.72 -12.37
CA ILE A 90 12.93 9.45 -13.73
C ILE A 90 11.86 9.61 -14.81
N SER A 91 10.59 9.35 -14.49
CA SER A 91 9.51 9.38 -15.49
C SER A 91 9.43 10.71 -16.25
N GLU A 92 9.32 10.64 -17.57
CA GLU A 92 9.10 11.78 -18.47
C GLU A 92 7.67 11.76 -18.99
N GLY A 93 6.99 12.90 -18.90
CA GLY A 93 5.64 13.09 -19.44
C GLY A 93 4.51 12.88 -18.43
N THR A 94 3.87 11.73 -18.43
CA THR A 94 2.73 11.44 -17.54
C THR A 94 3.16 11.00 -16.15
N PHE A 95 2.35 11.30 -15.13
CA PHE A 95 2.56 10.76 -13.78
C PHE A 95 2.56 9.23 -13.84
N PRO A 96 3.60 8.57 -13.33
CA PRO A 96 3.62 7.12 -13.32
C PRO A 96 2.52 6.60 -12.38
N CYS A 97 1.77 5.59 -12.80
CA CYS A 97 0.92 4.85 -11.90
C CYS A 97 1.81 4.10 -10.89
N LEU A 98 1.76 4.49 -9.63
CA LEU A 98 2.57 3.92 -8.55
C LEU A 98 1.77 3.03 -7.63
N THR A 99 0.48 3.34 -7.50
CA THR A 99 -0.47 2.68 -6.60
C THR A 99 -1.68 2.22 -7.40
N ALA A 100 -2.13 1.01 -7.15
CA ALA A 100 -3.40 0.52 -7.66
C ALA A 100 -4.31 0.11 -6.49
N LEU A 101 -5.55 0.58 -6.54
CA LEU A 101 -6.65 0.07 -5.72
C LEU A 101 -7.34 -1.03 -6.53
N ILE A 102 -7.44 -2.22 -5.96
CA ILE A 102 -8.01 -3.38 -6.66
C ILE A 102 -9.16 -3.92 -5.82
N SER A 103 -10.38 -3.80 -6.36
CA SER A 103 -11.54 -4.50 -5.85
C SER A 103 -11.52 -5.94 -6.34
N ILE A 104 -11.35 -6.90 -5.42
CA ILE A 104 -11.25 -8.32 -5.77
C ILE A 104 -12.59 -9.05 -5.73
N THR A 105 -13.59 -8.45 -5.09
CA THR A 105 -14.94 -9.03 -4.97
C THR A 105 -15.97 -7.96 -4.66
N SER A 106 -17.21 -8.18 -5.07
CA SER A 106 -18.38 -7.40 -4.65
C SER A 106 -19.08 -8.00 -3.42
N ALA A 107 -18.68 -9.19 -2.97
CA ALA A 107 -19.27 -9.87 -1.82
C ALA A 107 -18.97 -9.11 -0.51
N CYS A 108 -20.02 -8.77 0.22
CA CYS A 108 -19.93 -8.15 1.55
C CYS A 108 -21.21 -8.48 2.35
N ARG A 109 -21.08 -8.71 3.65
CA ARG A 109 -22.22 -8.92 4.55
C ARG A 109 -22.84 -7.61 5.04
N PHE A 110 -22.08 -6.51 4.94
CA PHE A 110 -22.46 -5.20 5.48
C PHE A 110 -23.18 -4.33 4.43
N LYS A 111 -23.93 -3.35 4.93
CA LYS A 111 -24.68 -2.37 4.14
C LYS A 111 -24.28 -0.94 4.55
N CYS A 112 -22.98 -0.66 4.60
CA CYS A 112 -22.45 0.59 5.07
C CYS A 112 -23.07 1.80 4.35
N ARG A 113 -23.39 2.86 5.09
CA ARG A 113 -24.03 4.07 4.53
C ARG A 113 -23.19 4.75 3.45
N HIS A 114 -21.86 4.76 3.62
CA HIS A 114 -20.89 5.44 2.75
C HIS A 114 -20.31 4.53 1.67
N CYS A 115 -20.74 3.26 1.60
CA CYS A 115 -20.14 2.29 0.68
C CYS A 115 -20.32 2.74 -0.78
N TYR A 116 -19.20 3.00 -1.46
CA TYR A 116 -19.23 3.40 -2.88
C TYR A 116 -19.57 2.23 -3.80
N GLN A 117 -19.40 0.98 -3.33
CA GLN A 117 -19.73 -0.24 -4.07
C GLN A 117 -21.15 -0.76 -3.81
N LYS A 118 -21.96 -0.09 -2.99
CA LYS A 118 -23.31 -0.58 -2.61
C LYS A 118 -24.26 -0.82 -3.79
N HIS A 119 -23.97 -0.19 -4.92
CA HIS A 119 -24.76 -0.32 -6.17
C HIS A 119 -24.08 -1.24 -7.18
N ASP A 120 -22.85 -1.67 -6.93
CA ASP A 120 -22.10 -2.57 -7.80
C ASP A 120 -22.46 -4.02 -7.44
N ARG A 121 -23.42 -4.55 -8.19
CA ARG A 121 -23.91 -5.93 -8.04
C ARG A 121 -23.44 -6.82 -9.19
N GLY A 122 -22.37 -6.43 -9.86
CA GLY A 122 -21.77 -7.21 -10.93
C GLY A 122 -21.22 -8.56 -10.45
N LYS A 123 -20.93 -9.43 -11.38
CA LYS A 123 -20.12 -10.62 -11.09
C LYS A 123 -18.68 -10.22 -10.92
N ASP A 124 -18.00 -10.85 -9.94
CA ASP A 124 -16.56 -10.71 -9.81
C ASP A 124 -15.89 -11.13 -11.13
N ILE A 125 -14.87 -10.41 -11.52
CA ILE A 125 -14.07 -10.78 -12.70
C ILE A 125 -13.45 -12.16 -12.48
N ASP A 126 -13.19 -12.86 -13.57
CA ASP A 126 -12.51 -14.15 -13.53
C ASP A 126 -11.16 -14.04 -12.80
N ILE A 127 -10.82 -15.12 -12.07
CA ILE A 127 -9.63 -15.11 -11.20
C ILE A 127 -8.32 -15.02 -12.01
N ASP A 128 -8.24 -15.67 -13.15
CA ASP A 128 -7.05 -15.63 -14.00
C ASP A 128 -6.88 -14.23 -14.62
N THR A 129 -7.99 -13.60 -15.00
CA THR A 129 -8.00 -12.20 -15.45
C THR A 129 -7.51 -11.24 -14.34
N LEU A 130 -7.96 -11.45 -13.08
CA LEU A 130 -7.50 -10.66 -11.94
C LEU A 130 -6.00 -10.83 -11.71
N VAL A 131 -5.50 -12.06 -11.70
CA VAL A 131 -4.08 -12.39 -11.53
C VAL A 131 -3.24 -11.76 -12.63
N ASN A 132 -3.65 -11.91 -13.89
CA ASN A 132 -2.97 -11.31 -15.04
C ASN A 132 -2.93 -9.78 -14.94
N ALA A 133 -4.02 -9.15 -14.49
CA ALA A 133 -4.06 -7.69 -14.30
C ALA A 133 -3.06 -7.23 -13.21
N VAL A 134 -2.97 -7.94 -12.09
CA VAL A 134 -1.99 -7.65 -11.02
C VAL A 134 -0.57 -7.75 -11.56
N GLN A 135 -0.23 -8.81 -12.25
CA GLN A 135 1.10 -9.02 -12.85
C GLN A 135 1.43 -7.93 -13.88
N LEU A 136 0.50 -7.61 -14.77
CA LEU A 136 0.66 -6.55 -15.76
C LEU A 136 0.89 -5.18 -15.10
N LEU A 137 0.13 -4.84 -14.07
CA LEU A 137 0.29 -3.60 -13.31
C LEU A 137 1.67 -3.54 -12.64
N GLN A 138 2.13 -4.65 -12.08
CA GLN A 138 3.45 -4.76 -11.47
C GLN A 138 4.57 -4.60 -12.51
N ASP A 139 4.43 -5.18 -13.70
CA ASP A 139 5.37 -5.01 -14.82
C ASP A 139 5.37 -3.57 -15.38
N LYS A 140 4.22 -2.90 -15.38
CA LYS A 140 4.11 -1.46 -15.65
C LYS A 140 4.68 -0.61 -14.52
N GLY A 141 5.03 -1.25 -13.37
CA GLY A 141 5.78 -0.67 -12.26
C GLY A 141 4.91 -0.06 -11.19
N VAL A 142 3.71 -0.53 -10.97
CA VAL A 142 2.98 -0.33 -9.73
C VAL A 142 3.82 -0.92 -8.59
N THR A 143 4.00 -0.14 -7.53
CA THR A 143 4.83 -0.50 -6.37
C THR A 143 4.03 -0.68 -5.10
N PHE A 144 2.75 -0.36 -5.15
CA PHE A 144 1.85 -0.48 -4.01
C PHE A 144 0.46 -0.93 -4.48
N PHE A 145 0.01 -2.06 -3.97
CA PHE A 145 -1.34 -2.54 -4.15
C PHE A 145 -2.14 -2.34 -2.87
N ASN A 146 -3.29 -1.68 -2.99
CA ASN A 146 -4.28 -1.60 -1.94
C ASN A 146 -5.47 -2.47 -2.36
N ILE A 147 -5.60 -3.62 -1.72
CA ILE A 147 -6.65 -4.58 -2.03
C ILE A 147 -7.90 -4.22 -1.23
N GLU A 148 -9.01 -4.15 -1.92
CA GLU A 148 -10.30 -3.84 -1.34
C GLU A 148 -11.41 -4.58 -2.10
N GLY A 149 -12.63 -4.14 -1.94
CA GLY A 149 -13.79 -4.71 -2.59
C GLY A 149 -15.02 -4.56 -1.71
N GLY A 150 -15.89 -5.56 -1.71
CA GLY A 150 -16.86 -5.74 -0.64
C GLY A 150 -16.11 -5.98 0.68
N GLU A 151 -15.93 -7.24 1.04
CA GLU A 151 -15.03 -7.64 2.13
C GLU A 151 -14.02 -8.67 1.60
N PRO A 152 -12.75 -8.31 1.48
CA PRO A 152 -11.74 -9.19 0.87
C PRO A 152 -11.59 -10.54 1.56
N PHE A 153 -11.76 -10.62 2.88
CA PHE A 153 -11.65 -11.88 3.61
C PHE A 153 -12.83 -12.84 3.40
N LEU A 154 -13.98 -12.36 2.89
CA LEU A 154 -15.05 -13.24 2.40
C LEU A 154 -14.65 -13.95 1.11
N ALA A 155 -13.85 -13.31 0.27
CA ALA A 155 -13.29 -13.87 -0.96
C ALA A 155 -11.83 -14.32 -0.76
N TYR A 156 -11.57 -15.06 0.33
CA TYR A 156 -10.22 -15.39 0.79
C TYR A 156 -9.34 -16.01 -0.28
N ASP A 157 -9.87 -16.95 -1.07
CA ASP A 157 -9.09 -17.63 -2.12
C ASP A 157 -8.63 -16.64 -3.22
N ARG A 158 -9.47 -15.65 -3.53
CA ARG A 158 -9.11 -14.58 -4.47
C ARG A 158 -8.02 -13.67 -3.88
N LEU A 159 -8.16 -13.29 -2.61
CA LEU A 159 -7.14 -12.51 -1.89
C LEU A 159 -5.80 -13.25 -1.85
N LYS A 160 -5.82 -14.54 -1.57
CA LYS A 160 -4.64 -15.41 -1.58
C LYS A 160 -3.97 -15.42 -2.95
N LYS A 161 -4.74 -15.61 -4.03
CA LYS A 161 -4.22 -15.59 -5.40
C LYS A 161 -3.57 -14.26 -5.80
N VAL A 162 -4.14 -13.14 -5.36
CA VAL A 162 -3.53 -11.82 -5.57
C VAL A 162 -2.20 -11.69 -4.81
N CYS A 163 -2.12 -12.18 -3.57
CA CYS A 163 -0.86 -12.21 -2.82
C CYS A 163 0.19 -13.11 -3.49
N GLU A 164 -0.20 -14.31 -3.96
CA GLU A 164 0.69 -15.22 -4.70
C GLU A 164 1.20 -14.62 -6.02
N ALA A 165 0.38 -13.81 -6.71
CA ALA A 165 0.73 -13.16 -7.97
C ALA A 165 1.64 -11.94 -7.80
N THR A 166 1.76 -11.42 -6.60
CA THR A 166 2.55 -10.21 -6.30
C THR A 166 3.91 -10.60 -5.72
N ASP A 167 4.98 -10.14 -6.33
CA ASP A 167 6.34 -10.36 -5.86
C ASP A 167 6.90 -9.15 -5.07
N ASP A 168 8.17 -9.21 -4.69
CA ASP A 168 8.87 -8.22 -3.87
C ASP A 168 9.03 -6.84 -4.52
N ARG A 169 8.61 -6.67 -5.78
CA ARG A 169 8.57 -5.38 -6.49
C ARG A 169 7.48 -4.45 -5.99
N SER A 170 6.47 -4.99 -5.32
CA SER A 170 5.32 -4.23 -4.82
C SER A 170 4.99 -4.59 -3.37
N GLU A 171 4.46 -3.62 -2.65
CA GLU A 171 3.91 -3.78 -1.31
C GLU A 171 2.40 -4.00 -1.40
N ILE A 172 1.85 -4.93 -0.61
CA ILE A 172 0.41 -5.24 -0.58
C ILE A 172 -0.18 -4.85 0.76
N TRP A 173 -1.26 -4.11 0.73
CA TRP A 173 -2.14 -3.83 1.86
C TRP A 173 -3.57 -4.25 1.53
N VAL A 174 -4.33 -4.60 2.56
CA VAL A 174 -5.75 -4.96 2.44
C VAL A 174 -6.58 -4.03 3.30
N ASN A 175 -7.63 -3.45 2.73
CA ASN A 175 -8.67 -2.74 3.47
C ASN A 175 -9.76 -3.73 3.85
N SER A 176 -10.10 -3.82 5.14
CA SER A 176 -11.06 -4.80 5.66
C SER A 176 -11.83 -4.26 6.86
N THR A 177 -13.03 -4.73 7.05
CA THR A 177 -13.78 -4.56 8.31
C THR A 177 -13.33 -5.55 9.38
N GLY A 178 -12.62 -6.61 8.99
CA GLY A 178 -12.22 -7.73 9.84
C GLY A 178 -13.13 -8.95 9.73
N ASP A 179 -14.27 -8.84 9.05
CA ASP A 179 -15.18 -9.98 8.88
C ASP A 179 -14.48 -11.16 8.21
N SER A 180 -14.66 -12.34 8.79
CA SER A 180 -14.04 -13.59 8.32
C SER A 180 -12.51 -13.64 8.38
N MET A 181 -11.88 -12.68 9.02
CA MET A 181 -10.44 -12.68 9.26
C MET A 181 -10.11 -13.60 10.44
N THR A 182 -9.08 -14.42 10.29
CA THR A 182 -8.58 -15.29 11.34
C THR A 182 -7.06 -15.22 11.43
N ASP A 183 -6.50 -15.57 12.58
CA ASP A 183 -5.06 -15.65 12.79
C ASP A 183 -4.36 -16.59 11.79
N VAL A 184 -5.02 -17.69 11.43
CA VAL A 184 -4.48 -18.66 10.47
C VAL A 184 -4.35 -18.03 9.10
N ARG A 185 -5.43 -17.39 8.61
CA ARG A 185 -5.47 -16.70 7.32
C ARG A 185 -4.47 -15.56 7.25
N LEU A 186 -4.35 -14.78 8.32
CA LEU A 186 -3.36 -13.69 8.40
C LEU A 186 -1.92 -14.21 8.34
N ARG A 187 -1.61 -15.31 9.02
CA ARG A 187 -0.27 -15.91 8.96
C ARG A 187 0.04 -16.44 7.57
N GLU A 188 -0.91 -17.09 6.92
CA GLU A 188 -0.77 -17.57 5.54
C GLU A 188 -0.51 -16.41 4.58
N LEU A 189 -1.37 -15.38 4.57
CA LEU A 189 -1.20 -14.22 3.70
C LEU A 189 0.10 -13.46 3.96
N LYS A 190 0.52 -13.37 5.23
CA LYS A 190 1.82 -12.80 5.58
C LYS A 190 2.98 -13.59 4.96
N GLY A 191 2.89 -14.92 4.96
CA GLY A 191 3.85 -15.80 4.27
C GLY A 191 3.91 -15.57 2.76
N LEU A 192 2.79 -15.14 2.16
CA LEU A 192 2.65 -14.80 0.75
C LEU A 192 2.95 -13.32 0.43
N GLY A 193 3.43 -12.53 1.39
CA GLY A 193 3.87 -11.16 1.15
C GLY A 193 2.91 -10.06 1.56
N LEU A 194 1.73 -10.36 2.13
CA LEU A 194 0.86 -9.33 2.70
C LEU A 194 1.61 -8.53 3.77
N THR A 195 1.69 -7.24 3.57
CA THR A 195 2.45 -6.33 4.45
C THR A 195 1.62 -5.84 5.63
N ALA A 196 0.36 -5.45 5.38
CA ALA A 196 -0.53 -4.95 6.43
C ALA A 196 -2.00 -5.09 6.07
N VAL A 197 -2.84 -5.02 7.11
CA VAL A 197 -4.29 -4.85 6.99
C VAL A 197 -4.64 -3.48 7.57
N MET A 198 -5.44 -2.73 6.84
CA MET A 198 -6.02 -1.47 7.28
C MET A 198 -7.48 -1.70 7.66
N PHE A 199 -7.78 -1.53 8.94
CA PHE A 199 -9.13 -1.71 9.45
C PHE A 199 -10.01 -0.50 9.23
N SER A 200 -11.23 -0.74 8.73
CA SER A 200 -12.29 0.26 8.60
C SER A 200 -13.03 0.41 9.93
N LEU A 201 -12.42 1.14 10.87
CA LEU A 201 -13.05 1.44 12.18
C LEU A 201 -13.73 2.80 12.10
N HIS A 202 -15.07 2.82 12.15
CA HIS A 202 -15.88 4.03 11.97
C HIS A 202 -16.37 4.66 13.28
N SER A 203 -16.46 3.89 14.37
CA SER A 203 -16.72 4.35 15.71
C SER A 203 -16.02 3.44 16.72
N HIS A 204 -15.78 3.95 17.93
CA HIS A 204 -15.36 3.17 19.09
C HIS A 204 -16.54 2.68 19.92
N ASP A 205 -17.75 3.18 19.64
CA ASP A 205 -19.00 2.72 20.22
C ASP A 205 -19.60 1.60 19.38
N PRO A 206 -19.92 0.43 19.99
CA PRO A 206 -20.46 -0.72 19.27
C PRO A 206 -21.77 -0.45 18.54
N ASP A 207 -22.69 0.29 19.15
CA ASP A 207 -24.01 0.55 18.56
C ASP A 207 -23.90 1.51 17.37
N GLU A 208 -23.07 2.56 17.50
CA GLU A 208 -22.77 3.47 16.39
C GLU A 208 -22.07 2.72 15.25
N PHE A 209 -21.11 1.86 15.56
CA PHE A 209 -20.38 1.07 14.57
C PHE A 209 -21.32 0.14 13.83
N ASN A 210 -22.15 -0.61 14.54
CA ASN A 210 -23.15 -1.51 13.98
C ASN A 210 -24.15 -0.76 13.09
N SER A 211 -24.68 0.36 13.57
CA SER A 211 -25.57 1.22 12.80
C SER A 211 -24.92 1.75 11.52
N PHE A 212 -23.63 2.12 11.58
CA PHE A 212 -22.90 2.63 10.41
C PHE A 212 -22.66 1.56 9.35
N LEU A 213 -22.37 0.33 9.79
CA LEU A 213 -22.19 -0.81 8.90
C LEU A 213 -23.50 -1.46 8.45
N GLY A 214 -24.62 -1.05 9.04
CA GLY A 214 -25.96 -1.62 8.74
C GLY A 214 -26.06 -3.10 9.11
N SER A 215 -25.52 -3.47 10.27
CA SER A 215 -25.51 -4.83 10.83
C SER A 215 -25.55 -4.79 12.33
N ASP A 216 -26.34 -5.66 12.98
CA ASP A 216 -26.43 -5.74 14.43
C ASP A 216 -25.23 -6.45 15.09
N ARG A 217 -24.35 -7.03 14.30
CA ARG A 217 -23.19 -7.83 14.76
C ARG A 217 -21.89 -7.50 14.03
N ALA A 218 -21.72 -6.26 13.62
CA ALA A 218 -20.49 -5.87 12.93
C ALA A 218 -19.32 -5.68 13.90
N TRP A 219 -19.62 -5.44 15.18
CA TRP A 219 -18.62 -5.24 16.23
C TRP A 219 -18.07 -6.57 16.80
N ASP A 220 -18.83 -7.66 16.74
CA ASP A 220 -18.45 -8.98 17.24
C ASP A 220 -17.39 -9.66 16.35
#